data_a45ceeb8285be6d8f21c616e3ab5f191
#
_entry.id   a45ceeb8285be6d8f21c616e3ab5f191
#
_cell.length_a   1.000
_cell.length_b   1.000
_cell.length_c   1.000
_cell.angle_alpha   90.00
_cell.angle_beta   90.00
_cell.angle_gamma   90.00
#
_symmetry.space_group_name_H-M   'P 1'
#
loop_
_entity.id
_entity.type
_entity.pdbx_description
1 polymer ?
#
loop_
_entity_poly.entity_id
_entity_poly.type
_entity_poly.pdbx_seq_one_letter_code
_entity_poly.pdbx_strand_id
1 'polypeptide(L)'
;MRFATWHWAFWACMSAVTVLALIPAVPHVLSTGWDKSNHLLAFVVLAVLGLRAYPTRTVAVLTGLLAFGGLIELLQSLTPDRMAEWADWLADSLGLLLGWGLALGWRMVTSGKK
;
A
#
# COMPACT_ATOMS: atom_id res chain seq x y z
N MET A 1 16.18 11.39 -6.00
CA MET A 1 14.91 11.30 -6.75
C MET A 1 14.07 12.53 -6.50
N ARG A 2 13.57 13.13 -7.56
CA ARG A 2 12.80 14.36 -7.46
C ARG A 2 11.44 14.11 -6.83
N PHE A 3 10.90 15.13 -6.16
CA PHE A 3 9.59 15.09 -5.52
C PHE A 3 8.49 14.61 -6.48
N ALA A 4 8.45 15.14 -7.72
CA ALA A 4 7.48 14.74 -8.73
C ALA A 4 7.55 13.25 -9.06
N THR A 5 8.76 12.68 -9.06
CA THR A 5 8.94 11.25 -9.35
C THR A 5 8.27 10.38 -8.28
N TRP A 6 8.37 10.79 -7.01
CA TRP A 6 7.71 10.06 -5.92
C TRP A 6 6.19 10.14 -6.03
N HIS A 7 5.64 11.28 -6.44
CA HIS A 7 4.20 11.41 -6.69
C HIS A 7 3.75 10.46 -7.80
N TRP A 8 4.46 10.44 -8.93
CA TRP A 8 4.14 9.54 -10.04
C TRP A 8 4.21 8.08 -9.61
N ALA A 9 5.28 7.71 -8.88
CA ALA A 9 5.46 6.34 -8.42
C ALA A 9 4.33 5.92 -7.48
N PHE A 10 3.97 6.81 -6.54
CA PHE A 10 2.89 6.53 -5.59
C PHE A 10 1.55 6.31 -6.30
N TRP A 11 1.16 7.24 -7.17
CA TRP A 11 -0.14 7.16 -7.83
C TRP A 11 -0.19 6.04 -8.86
N ALA A 12 0.92 5.73 -9.52
CA ALA A 12 1.00 4.57 -10.41
C ALA A 12 0.81 3.27 -9.62
N CYS A 13 1.45 3.16 -8.46
CA CYS A 13 1.29 2.00 -7.58
C CYS A 13 -0.15 1.89 -7.06
N MET A 14 -0.77 3.01 -6.65
CA MET A 14 -2.17 3.04 -6.23
C MET A 14 -3.09 2.48 -7.32
N SER A 15 -2.87 2.93 -8.56
CA SER A 15 -3.66 2.47 -9.70
C SER A 15 -3.46 0.98 -9.96
N ALA A 16 -2.21 0.51 -9.92
CA ALA A 16 -1.91 -0.90 -10.12
C ALA A 16 -2.53 -1.78 -9.05
N VAL A 17 -2.44 -1.37 -7.78
CA VAL A 17 -3.03 -2.12 -6.67
C VAL A 17 -4.55 -2.19 -6.83
N THR A 18 -5.18 -1.07 -7.20
CA THR A 18 -6.63 -1.03 -7.42
C THR A 18 -7.05 -2.02 -8.51
N VAL A 19 -6.35 -1.99 -9.66
CA VAL A 19 -6.67 -2.89 -10.77
C VAL A 19 -6.49 -4.34 -10.36
N LEU A 20 -5.34 -4.68 -9.75
CA LEU A 20 -5.06 -6.06 -9.35
C LEU A 20 -6.02 -6.56 -8.26
N ALA A 21 -6.47 -5.66 -7.38
CA ALA A 21 -7.41 -6.02 -6.32
C ALA A 21 -8.81 -6.32 -6.84
N LEU A 22 -9.19 -5.70 -7.95
CA LEU A 22 -10.58 -5.79 -8.47
C LEU A 22 -10.75 -6.71 -9.66
N ILE A 23 -9.67 -7.20 -10.29
CA ILE A 23 -9.81 -8.18 -11.37
C ILE A 23 -10.15 -9.56 -10.78
N PRO A 24 -10.94 -10.38 -11.50
CA PRO A 24 -11.41 -11.67 -10.96
C PRO A 24 -10.32 -12.67 -10.63
N ALA A 25 -9.23 -12.71 -11.40
CA ALA A 25 -8.14 -13.65 -11.16
C ALA A 25 -6.80 -12.93 -11.32
N VAL A 26 -6.00 -12.93 -10.26
CA VAL A 26 -4.65 -12.36 -10.32
C VAL A 26 -3.70 -13.38 -10.93
N PRO A 27 -2.94 -13.02 -11.99
CA PRO A 27 -1.97 -13.94 -12.58
C PRO A 27 -0.93 -14.38 -11.54
N HIS A 28 -0.54 -15.65 -11.60
CA HIS A 28 0.42 -16.22 -10.65
C HIS A 28 1.74 -15.45 -10.62
N VAL A 29 2.15 -14.89 -11.75
CA VAL A 29 3.40 -14.13 -11.84
C VAL A 29 3.36 -12.83 -11.03
N LEU A 30 2.15 -12.36 -10.68
CA LEU A 30 1.96 -11.12 -9.93
C LEU A 30 1.53 -11.38 -8.49
N SER A 31 1.59 -12.63 -8.05
CA SER A 31 1.10 -13.02 -6.74
C SER A 31 2.18 -13.78 -5.98
N THR A 32 2.17 -13.63 -4.65
CA THR A 32 3.03 -14.43 -3.77
C THR A 32 2.45 -15.82 -3.52
N GLY A 33 1.23 -16.09 -4.03
CA GLY A 33 0.50 -17.32 -3.77
C GLY A 33 -0.33 -17.30 -2.48
N TRP A 34 -0.28 -16.20 -1.74
CA TRP A 34 -1.03 -16.03 -0.50
C TRP A 34 -1.56 -14.60 -0.43
N ASP A 35 -2.89 -14.44 -0.42
CA ASP A 35 -3.55 -13.15 -0.49
C ASP A 35 -3.10 -12.16 0.58
N LYS A 36 -2.96 -12.60 1.82
CA LYS A 36 -2.59 -11.72 2.92
C LYS A 36 -1.18 -11.17 2.75
N SER A 37 -0.27 -11.98 2.21
CA SER A 37 1.08 -11.51 1.94
C SER A 37 1.10 -10.52 0.77
N ASN A 38 0.22 -10.69 -0.22
CA ASN A 38 0.08 -9.73 -1.32
C ASN A 38 -0.41 -8.38 -0.80
N HIS A 39 -1.40 -8.37 0.09
CA HIS A 39 -1.92 -7.16 0.72
C HIS A 39 -0.84 -6.48 1.56
N LEU A 40 -0.16 -7.26 2.39
CA LEU A 40 0.91 -6.74 3.24
C LEU A 40 1.98 -6.04 2.41
N LEU A 41 2.47 -6.73 1.38
CA LEU A 41 3.52 -6.19 0.52
C LEU A 41 3.08 -4.93 -0.20
N ALA A 42 1.87 -4.94 -0.76
CA ALA A 42 1.34 -3.79 -1.48
C ALA A 42 1.27 -2.56 -0.56
N PHE A 43 0.80 -2.73 0.66
CA PHE A 43 0.64 -1.60 1.58
C PHE A 43 1.95 -1.14 2.19
N VAL A 44 2.94 -2.03 2.33
CA VAL A 44 4.31 -1.60 2.68
C VAL A 44 4.84 -0.64 1.60
N VAL A 45 4.73 -1.04 0.33
CA VAL A 45 5.20 -0.24 -0.79
C VAL A 45 4.44 1.09 -0.87
N LEU A 46 3.11 1.04 -0.75
CA LEU A 46 2.28 2.24 -0.80
C LEU A 46 2.63 3.21 0.34
N ALA A 47 2.87 2.70 1.54
CA ALA A 47 3.24 3.55 2.67
C ALA A 47 4.59 4.23 2.41
N VAL A 48 5.59 3.48 1.96
CA VAL A 48 6.91 4.06 1.68
C VAL A 48 6.80 5.11 0.59
N LEU A 49 6.16 4.79 -0.53
CA LEU A 49 6.01 5.73 -1.63
C LEU A 49 5.20 6.96 -1.24
N GLY A 50 4.11 6.76 -0.50
CA GLY A 50 3.25 7.87 -0.06
C GLY A 50 3.97 8.81 0.90
N LEU A 51 4.73 8.26 1.83
CA LEU A 51 5.49 9.07 2.77
C LEU A 51 6.67 9.77 2.12
N ARG A 52 7.22 9.21 1.05
CA ARG A 52 8.24 9.89 0.26
C ARG A 52 7.64 10.99 -0.62
N ALA A 53 6.44 10.77 -1.15
CA ALA A 53 5.75 11.77 -1.96
C ALA A 53 5.22 12.93 -1.12
N TYR A 54 4.76 12.64 0.10
CA TYR A 54 4.14 13.64 0.99
C TYR A 54 4.79 13.58 2.37
N PRO A 55 6.06 13.97 2.48
CA PRO A 55 6.84 13.77 3.72
C PRO A 55 6.33 14.56 4.94
N THR A 56 5.54 15.62 4.72
CA THR A 56 4.98 16.42 5.81
C THR A 56 3.55 16.03 6.17
N ARG A 57 3.02 14.98 5.53
CA ARG A 57 1.61 14.58 5.71
C ARG A 57 1.48 13.13 6.13
N THR A 58 2.30 12.71 7.09
CA THR A 58 2.34 11.33 7.56
C THR A 58 0.96 10.81 7.96
N VAL A 59 0.24 11.55 8.80
CA VAL A 59 -1.07 11.12 9.28
C VAL A 59 -2.06 11.00 8.12
N ALA A 60 -2.06 11.99 7.22
CA ALA A 60 -2.95 11.98 6.07
C ALA A 60 -2.68 10.79 5.15
N VAL A 61 -1.40 10.49 4.89
CA VAL A 61 -1.02 9.35 4.06
C VAL A 61 -1.47 8.04 4.70
N LEU A 62 -1.15 7.82 5.97
CA LEU A 62 -1.46 6.56 6.65
C LEU A 62 -2.97 6.36 6.80
N THR A 63 -3.70 7.39 7.21
CA THR A 63 -5.16 7.27 7.34
C THR A 63 -5.84 7.13 5.99
N GLY A 64 -5.35 7.83 4.97
CA GLY A 64 -5.87 7.71 3.61
C GLY A 64 -5.67 6.31 3.05
N LEU A 65 -4.48 5.73 3.26
CA LEU A 65 -4.21 4.36 2.81
C LEU A 65 -5.01 3.32 3.58
N LEU A 66 -5.22 3.54 4.88
CA LEU A 66 -6.06 2.67 5.68
C LEU A 66 -7.50 2.69 5.17
N ALA A 67 -8.03 3.86 4.87
CA ALA A 67 -9.36 4.00 4.28
C ALA A 67 -9.42 3.36 2.90
N PHE A 68 -8.37 3.51 2.10
CA PHE A 68 -8.26 2.89 0.79
C PHE A 68 -8.32 1.36 0.89
N GLY A 69 -7.58 0.78 1.86
CA GLY A 69 -7.63 -0.67 2.10
C GLY A 69 -9.02 -1.15 2.47
N GLY A 70 -9.71 -0.40 3.33
CA GLY A 70 -11.10 -0.71 3.70
C GLY A 70 -12.03 -0.62 2.51
N LEU A 71 -11.85 0.39 1.66
CA LEU A 71 -12.64 0.54 0.44
C LEU A 71 -12.42 -0.61 -0.52
N ILE A 72 -11.18 -1.06 -0.68
CA ILE A 72 -10.88 -2.21 -1.54
C ILE A 72 -11.61 -3.46 -1.04
N GLU A 73 -11.59 -3.70 0.29
CA GLU A 73 -12.31 -4.84 0.85
C GLU A 73 -13.81 -4.76 0.57
N LEU A 74 -14.38 -3.56 0.73
CA LEU A 74 -15.78 -3.34 0.44
C LEU A 74 -16.10 -3.62 -1.04
N LEU A 75 -15.27 -3.12 -1.95
CA LEU A 75 -15.46 -3.35 -3.38
C LEU A 75 -15.29 -4.82 -3.74
N GLN A 76 -14.33 -5.52 -3.13
CA GLN A 76 -14.14 -6.94 -3.36
C GLN A 76 -15.34 -7.76 -2.90
N SER A 77 -16.04 -7.32 -1.86
CA SER A 77 -17.25 -8.01 -1.41
C SER A 77 -18.37 -7.98 -2.45
N LEU A 78 -18.28 -7.05 -3.40
CA LEU A 78 -19.26 -6.91 -4.48
C LEU A 78 -18.87 -7.67 -5.75
N THR A 79 -17.69 -8.30 -5.79
CA THR A 79 -17.24 -9.07 -6.96
C THR A 79 -17.50 -10.55 -6.76
N PRO A 80 -17.99 -11.27 -7.80
CA PRO A 80 -18.43 -12.67 -7.63
C PRO A 80 -17.33 -13.65 -7.24
N ASP A 81 -16.10 -13.40 -7.69
CA ASP A 81 -15.01 -14.36 -7.52
C ASP A 81 -14.09 -14.02 -6.36
N ARG A 82 -14.48 -13.06 -5.51
CA ARG A 82 -13.66 -12.66 -4.39
C ARG A 82 -14.46 -12.65 -3.11
N MET A 83 -13.82 -13.16 -2.06
CA MET A 83 -14.37 -13.12 -0.71
C MET A 83 -13.66 -12.01 0.05
N ALA A 84 -14.43 -11.05 0.53
CA ALA A 84 -13.88 -10.02 1.39
C ALA A 84 -13.65 -10.61 2.78
N GLU A 85 -12.43 -10.48 3.26
CA GLU A 85 -12.06 -10.89 4.61
C GLU A 85 -11.48 -9.70 5.32
N TRP A 86 -12.03 -9.34 6.45
CA TRP A 86 -11.49 -8.21 7.17
C TRP A 86 -10.07 -8.48 7.72
N ALA A 87 -9.67 -9.76 7.77
CA ALA A 87 -8.28 -10.11 8.02
C ALA A 87 -7.32 -9.56 6.96
N ASP A 88 -7.79 -9.35 5.72
CA ASP A 88 -7.00 -8.71 4.67
C ASP A 88 -6.79 -7.24 5.00
N TRP A 89 -7.77 -6.59 5.59
CA TRP A 89 -7.63 -5.21 6.05
C TRP A 89 -6.63 -5.11 7.20
N LEU A 90 -6.57 -6.12 8.07
CA LEU A 90 -5.53 -6.18 9.10
C LEU A 90 -4.15 -6.33 8.47
N ALA A 91 -4.02 -7.15 7.42
CA ALA A 91 -2.76 -7.28 6.69
C ALA A 91 -2.34 -5.94 6.06
N ASP A 92 -3.30 -5.21 5.49
CA ASP A 92 -3.05 -3.86 4.97
C ASP A 92 -2.52 -2.95 6.07
N SER A 93 -3.15 -2.99 7.24
CA SER A 93 -2.75 -2.17 8.39
C SER A 93 -1.34 -2.49 8.86
N LEU A 94 -1.00 -3.77 8.93
CA LEU A 94 0.36 -4.19 9.28
C LEU A 94 1.37 -3.72 8.24
N GLY A 95 1.00 -3.79 6.96
CA GLY A 95 1.82 -3.27 5.87
C GLY A 95 2.09 -1.79 6.02
N LEU A 96 1.07 -1.01 6.40
CA LEU A 96 1.23 0.43 6.64
C LEU A 96 2.19 0.70 7.80
N LEU A 97 2.08 -0.06 8.88
CA LEU A 97 2.98 0.11 10.02
C LEU A 97 4.43 -0.22 9.65
N LEU A 98 4.63 -1.32 8.93
CA LEU A 98 5.96 -1.71 8.48
C LEU A 98 6.54 -0.68 7.51
N GLY A 99 5.74 -0.20 6.58
CA GLY A 99 6.18 0.81 5.61
C GLY A 99 6.52 2.13 6.29
N TRP A 100 5.73 2.52 7.29
CA TRP A 100 6.02 3.71 8.10
C TRP A 100 7.36 3.54 8.84
N GLY A 101 7.57 2.38 9.46
CA GLY A 101 8.84 2.09 10.13
C GLY A 101 10.03 2.16 9.18
N LEU A 102 9.89 1.60 7.98
CA LEU A 102 10.94 1.66 6.96
C LEU A 102 11.22 3.10 6.51
N ALA A 103 10.16 3.89 6.33
CA ALA A 103 10.31 5.28 5.93
C ALA A 103 11.00 6.11 7.01
N LEU A 104 10.64 5.87 8.28
CA LEU A 104 11.30 6.55 9.40
C LEU A 104 12.76 6.16 9.49
N GLY A 105 13.08 4.88 9.35
CA GLY A 105 14.46 4.40 9.37
C GLY A 105 15.28 5.04 8.26
N TRP A 106 14.73 5.14 7.05
CA TRP A 106 15.37 5.79 5.93
C TRP A 106 15.68 7.27 6.24
N ARG A 107 14.69 7.98 6.79
CA ARG A 107 14.87 9.40 7.14
C ARG A 107 15.94 9.58 8.20
N MET A 108 15.98 8.72 9.20
CA MET A 108 17.00 8.78 10.25
C MET A 108 18.41 8.57 9.68
N VAL A 109 18.56 7.58 8.80
CA VAL A 109 19.84 7.28 8.16
C VAL A 109 20.30 8.44 7.28
N THR A 110 19.40 9.00 6.47
CA THR A 110 19.76 10.08 5.56
C THR A 110 20.01 11.39 6.30
N SER A 111 19.26 11.65 7.39
CA SER A 111 19.48 12.85 8.21
C SER A 111 20.84 12.83 8.90
N GLY A 112 21.29 11.67 9.35
CA GLY A 112 22.55 11.53 10.04
C GLY A 112 23.78 11.78 9.15
N LYS A 113 23.59 11.91 7.85
CA LYS A 113 24.68 12.13 6.88
C LYS A 113 24.95 13.59 6.59
N LYS A 114 24.24 14.49 7.18
CA LYS A 114 24.44 15.93 6.97
C LYS A 114 25.65 16.46 7.73
#